data_f3f4dcc5e201de09ea4f502d2bc946a5
#
_entry.id   f3f4dcc5e201de09ea4f502d2bc946a5
#
_cell.length_a   1.000
_cell.length_b   1.000
_cell.length_c   1.000
_cell.angle_alpha   90.00
_cell.angle_beta   90.00
_cell.angle_gamma   90.00
#
_symmetry.space_group_name_H-M   'P 1'
#
loop_
_entity.id
_entity.type
_entity.pdbx_description
1 polymer ?
#
loop_
_entity_poly.entity_id
_entity_poly.type
_entity_poly.pdbx_seq_one_letter_code
_entity_poly.pdbx_strand_id
1 'polypeptide(L)'
;QLFEVLFAGVNPANSSLVEEDATKVLGTMLEEAEEVSPDVLGTILERLVQPCKGENSAAHNLACSLVRKSENNLQLAVQHFLVDGLSSKGNAEHPLSKRSADVLEALAVVDSTSLVTVWPTVMEELQNDDAEPRAKAVRLFGRVLAAPGSTVAKDYAHYLAQFLRRFGDKLPEIRVDMCKWGAQFLAAGAAGDATVAVEIAGYLEDRLIDFEEKVRIAAVTAVCDVAESTPRAVDPELLMAVGERALDKKANVRQLALKRLGSVYRAYVTRFADVETPTEESQRFDWVPSALLRGCAHPDVRHHAVEPILADLFPARVSAERRSLFWLQALCKMDERASKAFAFTLRAKQAVQQDMRRYLELRQAHRAATQSSAGGDGGVSDEDFARSFAALARHFPEPAKAAGFVEKLHAVKDGNVFRGIATLLKPETSAADTSSVSQDILKRVGGKHAAHDWMRLLLVKISQQPFGNEHARKVLELVVGASKEKSVGSLTSALEHLVQLAHSAPQAFVGTAKELAVLVAHRDAAVVTAACRIAASAATCLDGPGAHKAKACERLKVLCVEGTAAQAKHAARTL
;
A
#
# COMPACT_ATOMS: atom_id res chain seq x y z
N GLN A 1 34.83 4.91 39.74
CA GLN A 1 36.15 4.84 39.09
C GLN A 1 36.52 3.41 38.67
N LEU A 2 36.52 2.41 39.61
CA LEU A 2 36.85 1.01 39.24
C LEU A 2 35.86 0.42 38.23
N PHE A 3 34.58 0.67 38.40
CA PHE A 3 33.52 0.28 37.46
C PHE A 3 33.70 0.90 36.07
N GLU A 4 33.95 2.19 36.01
CA GLU A 4 34.22 2.90 34.74
C GLU A 4 35.48 2.37 34.03
N VAL A 5 36.52 2.06 34.79
CA VAL A 5 37.77 1.50 34.23
C VAL A 5 37.53 0.09 33.68
N LEU A 6 36.79 -0.75 34.40
CA LEU A 6 36.47 -2.10 33.94
C LEU A 6 35.52 -2.10 32.73
N PHE A 7 34.51 -1.24 32.71
CA PHE A 7 33.65 -1.08 31.53
C PHE A 7 34.41 -0.51 30.32
N ALA A 8 35.37 0.39 30.51
CA ALA A 8 36.21 0.93 29.45
C ALA A 8 37.28 -0.08 28.97
N GLY A 9 37.68 -1.01 29.82
CA GLY A 9 38.74 -2.00 29.53
C GLY A 9 38.25 -3.26 28.80
N VAL A 10 36.95 -3.48 28.74
CA VAL A 10 36.39 -4.64 28.01
C VAL A 10 36.38 -4.35 26.52
N ASN A 11 37.35 -4.91 25.80
CA ASN A 11 37.57 -4.69 24.36
C ASN A 11 36.98 -5.88 23.55
N PRO A 12 36.35 -5.66 22.40
CA PRO A 12 35.79 -6.72 21.53
C PRO A 12 36.77 -7.83 21.15
N ALA A 13 38.06 -7.57 21.16
CA ALA A 13 39.10 -8.53 20.80
C ALA A 13 39.35 -9.64 21.85
N ASN A 14 38.94 -9.43 23.13
CA ASN A 14 39.18 -10.36 24.25
C ASN A 14 37.88 -10.74 24.99
N SER A 15 36.74 -10.71 24.30
CA SER A 15 35.43 -10.50 24.92
C SER A 15 34.93 -11.61 25.85
N SER A 16 35.16 -12.89 25.64
CA SER A 16 34.44 -13.92 26.41
C SER A 16 35.03 -14.24 27.80
N LEU A 17 36.35 -14.37 27.91
CA LEU A 17 37.00 -14.68 29.21
C LEU A 17 37.03 -13.46 30.13
N VAL A 18 37.37 -12.29 29.57
CA VAL A 18 37.38 -11.03 30.33
C VAL A 18 35.99 -10.62 30.79
N GLU A 19 34.96 -10.89 29.99
CA GLU A 19 33.57 -10.59 30.34
C GLU A 19 33.09 -11.47 31.51
N GLU A 20 33.44 -12.75 31.51
CA GLU A 20 33.03 -13.70 32.56
C GLU A 20 33.72 -13.38 33.90
N ASP A 21 35.02 -13.10 33.86
CA ASP A 21 35.77 -12.70 35.06
C ASP A 21 35.35 -11.32 35.58
N ALA A 22 35.12 -10.35 34.69
CA ALA A 22 34.61 -9.04 35.06
C ALA A 22 33.19 -9.12 35.66
N THR A 23 32.33 -9.93 35.08
CA THR A 23 30.97 -10.17 35.61
C THR A 23 31.02 -10.77 37.03
N LYS A 24 31.92 -11.73 37.27
CA LYS A 24 32.09 -12.35 38.56
C LYS A 24 32.59 -11.37 39.61
N VAL A 25 33.66 -10.63 39.28
CA VAL A 25 34.24 -9.67 40.24
C VAL A 25 33.24 -8.54 40.55
N LEU A 26 32.64 -7.94 39.52
CA LEU A 26 31.68 -6.84 39.68
C LEU A 26 30.41 -7.30 40.38
N GLY A 27 29.92 -8.51 40.05
CA GLY A 27 28.75 -9.12 40.69
C GLY A 27 29.00 -9.30 42.20
N THR A 28 30.13 -9.91 42.60
CA THR A 28 30.50 -10.05 44.02
C THR A 28 30.60 -8.69 44.71
N MET A 29 31.22 -7.70 44.10
CA MET A 29 31.29 -6.34 44.64
C MET A 29 29.92 -5.68 44.86
N LEU A 30 28.96 -5.91 43.95
CA LEU A 30 27.59 -5.39 44.07
C LEU A 30 26.79 -6.11 45.17
N GLU A 31 27.05 -7.40 45.37
CA GLU A 31 26.39 -8.20 46.42
C GLU A 31 26.94 -7.89 47.83
N GLU A 32 28.24 -7.62 47.95
CA GLU A 32 28.90 -7.24 49.23
C GLU A 32 28.66 -5.78 49.61
N ALA A 33 28.21 -4.93 48.70
CA ALA A 33 27.91 -3.53 48.97
C ALA A 33 26.60 -3.40 49.75
N GLU A 34 26.56 -2.56 50.80
CA GLU A 34 25.36 -2.28 51.57
C GLU A 34 24.25 -1.65 50.68
N GLU A 35 24.65 -0.78 49.73
CA GLU A 35 23.81 -0.14 48.74
C GLU A 35 24.56 0.08 47.42
N VAL A 36 23.87 -0.01 46.29
CA VAL A 36 24.41 0.32 44.99
C VAL A 36 24.34 1.84 44.79
N SER A 37 25.52 2.48 44.65
CA SER A 37 25.55 3.92 44.51
C SER A 37 24.81 4.36 43.19
N PRO A 38 24.14 5.54 43.18
CA PRO A 38 23.46 6.06 42.01
C PRO A 38 24.34 6.17 40.77
N ASP A 39 25.63 6.49 40.92
CA ASP A 39 26.59 6.60 39.81
C ASP A 39 26.89 5.24 39.16
N VAL A 40 27.06 4.22 39.99
CA VAL A 40 27.28 2.84 39.51
C VAL A 40 26.02 2.32 38.81
N LEU A 41 24.86 2.50 39.41
CA LEU A 41 23.57 2.16 38.79
C LEU A 41 23.42 2.90 37.47
N GLY A 42 23.66 4.21 37.42
CA GLY A 42 23.63 5.03 36.24
C GLY A 42 24.49 4.48 35.11
N THR A 43 25.74 4.11 35.44
CA THR A 43 26.67 3.54 34.45
C THR A 43 26.15 2.23 33.86
N ILE A 44 25.64 1.32 34.68
CA ILE A 44 25.08 0.04 34.22
C ILE A 44 23.85 0.28 33.33
N LEU A 45 22.92 1.13 33.77
CA LEU A 45 21.69 1.42 33.04
C LEU A 45 21.94 2.16 31.71
N GLU A 46 22.91 3.08 31.66
CA GLU A 46 23.32 3.73 30.42
C GLU A 46 23.85 2.74 29.39
N ARG A 47 24.70 1.78 29.82
CA ARG A 47 25.23 0.76 28.92
C ARG A 47 24.15 -0.22 28.47
N LEU A 48 23.18 -0.54 29.33
CA LEU A 48 22.06 -1.39 29.01
C LEU A 48 21.18 -0.79 27.89
N VAL A 49 20.97 0.52 27.90
CA VAL A 49 20.09 1.23 26.93
C VAL A 49 20.84 1.61 25.66
N GLN A 50 22.17 1.57 25.64
CA GLN A 50 22.94 1.87 24.43
C GLN A 50 22.79 0.77 23.37
N PRO A 51 22.71 1.15 22.07
CA PRO A 51 22.64 0.15 21.00
C PRO A 51 23.87 -0.77 21.01
N CYS A 52 23.65 -2.08 20.96
CA CYS A 52 24.71 -3.10 20.87
C CYS A 52 25.36 -3.07 19.48
N LYS A 53 26.19 -2.05 19.18
CA LYS A 53 26.89 -1.88 17.90
C LYS A 53 28.34 -1.43 18.12
N GLY A 54 29.28 -2.10 17.45
CA GLY A 54 30.68 -1.72 17.42
C GLY A 54 31.37 -1.86 18.79
N GLU A 55 32.13 -0.83 19.20
CA GLU A 55 32.94 -0.81 20.44
C GLU A 55 32.09 -0.89 21.72
N ASN A 56 30.81 -0.54 21.66
CA ASN A 56 29.90 -0.59 22.81
C ASN A 56 29.31 -2.00 23.07
N SER A 57 29.53 -2.97 22.18
CA SER A 57 28.96 -4.31 22.30
C SER A 57 29.41 -5.03 23.57
N ALA A 58 30.70 -4.96 23.90
CA ALA A 58 31.26 -5.64 25.08
C ALA A 58 30.75 -5.05 26.41
N ALA A 59 30.66 -3.73 26.50
CA ALA A 59 30.11 -3.05 27.68
C ALA A 59 28.60 -3.31 27.85
N HIS A 60 27.85 -3.38 26.74
CA HIS A 60 26.44 -3.76 26.75
C HIS A 60 26.24 -5.19 27.24
N ASN A 61 27.01 -6.14 26.70
CA ASN A 61 26.95 -7.55 27.13
C ASN A 61 27.30 -7.72 28.60
N LEU A 62 28.32 -7.01 29.08
CA LEU A 62 28.68 -7.02 30.50
C LEU A 62 27.54 -6.47 31.37
N ALA A 63 26.89 -5.37 30.98
CA ALA A 63 25.72 -4.84 31.69
C ALA A 63 24.56 -5.85 31.72
N CYS A 64 24.28 -6.52 30.59
CA CYS A 64 23.27 -7.58 30.51
C CYS A 64 23.61 -8.78 31.41
N SER A 65 24.89 -9.18 31.43
CA SER A 65 25.37 -10.31 32.27
C SER A 65 25.30 -9.99 33.76
N LEU A 66 25.61 -8.75 34.14
CA LEU A 66 25.46 -8.28 35.53
C LEU A 66 24.00 -8.31 35.98
N VAL A 67 23.09 -7.76 35.17
CA VAL A 67 21.65 -7.78 35.50
C VAL A 67 21.12 -9.18 35.65
N ARG A 68 21.51 -10.13 34.77
CA ARG A 68 21.05 -11.54 34.87
C ARG A 68 21.59 -12.31 36.04
N LYS A 69 22.81 -11.99 36.51
CA LYS A 69 23.51 -12.76 37.56
C LYS A 69 23.41 -12.14 38.96
N SER A 70 22.98 -10.88 39.06
CA SER A 70 22.83 -10.21 40.38
C SER A 70 21.50 -10.56 41.01
N GLU A 71 21.54 -11.13 42.20
CA GLU A 71 20.33 -11.65 42.85
C GLU A 71 19.64 -10.68 43.81
N ASN A 72 20.33 -9.71 44.41
CA ASN A 72 19.75 -8.88 45.48
C ASN A 72 19.90 -7.36 45.29
N ASN A 73 21.06 -6.81 45.58
CA ASN A 73 21.23 -5.35 45.71
C ASN A 73 21.04 -4.58 44.40
N LEU A 74 21.56 -5.09 43.28
CA LEU A 74 21.37 -4.44 42.00
C LEU A 74 19.91 -4.51 41.53
N GLN A 75 19.23 -5.66 41.72
CA GLN A 75 17.82 -5.79 41.41
C GLN A 75 16.97 -4.79 42.19
N LEU A 76 17.17 -4.68 43.51
CA LEU A 76 16.47 -3.70 44.34
C LEU A 76 16.70 -2.27 43.91
N ALA A 77 17.96 -1.91 43.60
CA ALA A 77 18.29 -0.57 43.11
C ALA A 77 17.62 -0.24 41.76
N VAL A 78 17.60 -1.20 40.81
CA VAL A 78 16.93 -1.08 39.54
C VAL A 78 15.41 -0.97 39.73
N GLN A 79 14.82 -1.76 40.61
CA GLN A 79 13.39 -1.72 40.89
C GLN A 79 12.98 -0.38 41.51
N HIS A 80 13.71 0.15 42.49
CA HIS A 80 13.47 1.47 43.08
C HIS A 80 13.58 2.57 42.00
N PHE A 81 14.64 2.55 41.20
CA PHE A 81 14.80 3.49 40.11
C PHE A 81 13.60 3.49 39.12
N LEU A 82 13.11 2.30 38.75
CA LEU A 82 11.99 2.18 37.82
C LEU A 82 10.67 2.62 38.47
N VAL A 83 10.40 2.21 39.70
CA VAL A 83 9.18 2.60 40.44
C VAL A 83 9.11 4.12 40.59
N ASP A 84 10.21 4.76 40.99
CA ASP A 84 10.29 6.22 41.13
C ASP A 84 10.16 6.94 39.78
N GLY A 85 10.83 6.43 38.76
CA GLY A 85 10.83 7.06 37.42
C GLY A 85 9.55 6.85 36.61
N LEU A 86 8.76 5.81 36.93
CA LEU A 86 7.53 5.46 36.21
C LEU A 86 6.28 5.95 36.92
N SER A 87 6.29 6.08 38.23
CA SER A 87 5.16 6.58 39.02
C SER A 87 4.91 8.07 38.77
N SER A 88 3.66 8.45 38.57
CA SER A 88 3.24 9.85 38.50
C SER A 88 3.46 10.61 39.81
N LYS A 89 3.61 9.90 40.92
CA LYS A 89 3.85 10.43 42.27
C LYS A 89 5.29 10.29 42.74
N GLY A 90 6.18 9.69 41.90
CA GLY A 90 7.56 9.41 42.26
C GLY A 90 8.45 10.66 42.23
N ASN A 91 9.42 10.70 43.11
CA ASN A 91 10.45 11.75 43.20
C ASN A 91 11.63 11.36 42.31
N ALA A 92 11.59 11.75 41.05
CA ALA A 92 12.58 11.36 40.07
C ALA A 92 13.85 12.23 40.15
N GLU A 93 14.69 11.98 41.15
CA GLU A 93 15.96 12.72 41.35
C GLU A 93 17.10 12.22 40.44
N HIS A 94 17.05 10.99 39.95
CA HIS A 94 18.12 10.41 39.14
C HIS A 94 18.13 11.00 37.71
N PRO A 95 19.32 11.34 37.14
CA PRO A 95 19.44 11.91 35.79
C PRO A 95 18.80 11.08 34.69
N LEU A 96 18.80 9.76 34.82
CA LEU A 96 18.20 8.81 33.86
C LEU A 96 16.69 8.60 34.03
N SER A 97 16.02 9.24 35.00
CA SER A 97 14.57 9.06 35.24
C SER A 97 13.73 9.39 34.00
N LYS A 98 14.19 10.32 33.16
CA LYS A 98 13.55 10.63 31.87
C LYS A 98 13.65 9.47 30.86
N ARG A 99 14.54 8.51 31.07
CA ARG A 99 14.76 7.32 30.23
C ARG A 99 14.33 6.03 30.91
N SER A 100 13.58 6.10 32.01
CA SER A 100 13.06 4.92 32.73
C SER A 100 12.29 3.95 31.81
N ALA A 101 11.60 4.49 30.82
CA ALA A 101 10.91 3.69 29.80
C ALA A 101 11.88 2.87 28.91
N ASP A 102 13.01 3.45 28.52
CA ASP A 102 14.04 2.77 27.71
C ASP A 102 14.73 1.67 28.54
N VAL A 103 14.97 1.96 29.81
CA VAL A 103 15.54 0.99 30.77
C VAL A 103 14.60 -0.20 30.96
N LEU A 104 13.30 0.06 31.18
CA LEU A 104 12.32 -1.00 31.32
C LEU A 104 12.23 -1.88 30.07
N GLU A 105 12.23 -1.28 28.88
CA GLU A 105 12.22 -2.02 27.61
C GLU A 105 13.45 -2.92 27.46
N ALA A 106 14.64 -2.40 27.76
CA ALA A 106 15.88 -3.18 27.72
C ALA A 106 15.87 -4.33 28.71
N LEU A 107 15.42 -4.09 29.96
CA LEU A 107 15.29 -5.11 30.99
C LEU A 107 14.27 -6.20 30.64
N ALA A 108 13.16 -5.84 30.04
CA ALA A 108 12.14 -6.81 29.61
C ALA A 108 12.67 -7.85 28.60
N VAL A 109 13.70 -7.49 27.84
CA VAL A 109 14.38 -8.40 26.90
C VAL A 109 15.48 -9.20 27.59
N VAL A 110 16.19 -8.57 28.55
CA VAL A 110 17.34 -9.20 29.22
C VAL A 110 16.90 -10.15 30.33
N ASP A 111 15.99 -9.73 31.19
CA ASP A 111 15.45 -10.50 32.28
C ASP A 111 14.07 -9.97 32.71
N SER A 112 12.99 -10.59 32.22
CA SER A 112 11.63 -10.20 32.56
C SER A 112 11.28 -10.45 34.05
N THR A 113 11.98 -11.39 34.71
CA THR A 113 11.69 -11.77 36.09
C THR A 113 12.06 -10.66 37.07
N SER A 114 13.07 -9.87 36.81
CA SER A 114 13.46 -8.72 37.61
C SER A 114 12.40 -7.62 37.69
N LEU A 115 11.40 -7.65 36.78
CA LEU A 115 10.35 -6.65 36.68
C LEU A 115 9.07 -6.95 37.48
N VAL A 116 9.02 -8.09 38.18
CA VAL A 116 7.81 -8.52 38.96
C VAL A 116 7.27 -7.41 39.87
N THR A 117 8.16 -6.72 40.57
CA THR A 117 7.78 -5.66 41.50
C THR A 117 7.46 -4.32 40.85
N VAL A 118 7.86 -4.14 39.58
CA VAL A 118 7.62 -2.91 38.81
C VAL A 118 6.24 -2.92 38.16
N TRP A 119 5.76 -4.10 37.73
CA TRP A 119 4.48 -4.21 37.00
C TRP A 119 3.27 -3.66 37.78
N PRO A 120 3.11 -3.87 39.11
CA PRO A 120 2.01 -3.27 39.85
C PRO A 120 1.94 -1.75 39.69
N THR A 121 3.08 -1.05 39.74
CA THR A 121 3.14 0.39 39.54
C THR A 121 2.68 0.79 38.13
N VAL A 122 3.16 0.08 37.08
CA VAL A 122 2.72 0.33 35.71
C VAL A 122 1.22 0.06 35.55
N MET A 123 0.69 -0.98 36.21
CA MET A 123 -0.74 -1.31 36.17
C MET A 123 -1.61 -0.30 36.92
N GLU A 124 -1.11 0.28 38.03
CA GLU A 124 -1.78 1.38 38.71
C GLU A 124 -1.90 2.61 37.79
N GLU A 125 -0.80 3.00 37.15
CA GLU A 125 -0.81 4.10 36.20
C GLU A 125 -1.68 3.79 34.95
N LEU A 126 -1.75 2.55 34.53
CA LEU A 126 -2.64 2.10 33.45
C LEU A 126 -4.12 2.30 33.78
N GLN A 127 -4.49 2.23 35.07
CA GLN A 127 -5.85 2.42 35.57
C GLN A 127 -6.12 3.84 36.09
N ASN A 128 -5.13 4.72 36.06
CA ASN A 128 -5.23 6.09 36.55
C ASN A 128 -6.39 6.84 35.87
N ASP A 129 -7.14 7.63 36.65
CA ASP A 129 -8.25 8.42 36.13
C ASP A 129 -7.78 9.55 35.22
N ASP A 130 -6.57 10.07 35.48
CA ASP A 130 -5.95 11.08 34.63
C ASP A 130 -5.49 10.48 33.30
N ALA A 131 -5.71 11.23 32.25
CA ALA A 131 -5.43 10.80 30.89
C ALA A 131 -3.94 10.62 30.59
N GLU A 132 -3.11 11.54 31.09
CA GLU A 132 -1.68 11.58 30.75
C GLU A 132 -0.89 10.42 31.33
N PRO A 133 -0.98 10.11 32.66
CA PRO A 133 -0.35 8.92 33.23
C PRO A 133 -0.82 7.64 32.55
N ARG A 134 -2.13 7.51 32.29
CA ARG A 134 -2.70 6.33 31.63
C ARG A 134 -2.18 6.15 30.21
N ALA A 135 -2.12 7.21 29.41
CA ALA A 135 -1.57 7.17 28.05
C ALA A 135 -0.07 6.84 28.05
N LYS A 136 0.67 7.35 29.05
CA LYS A 136 2.09 7.06 29.24
C LYS A 136 2.32 5.59 29.56
N ALA A 137 1.52 5.02 30.48
CA ALA A 137 1.56 3.60 30.83
C ALA A 137 1.21 2.70 29.63
N VAL A 138 0.20 3.08 28.82
CA VAL A 138 -0.16 2.35 27.59
C VAL A 138 1.01 2.32 26.61
N ARG A 139 1.65 3.45 26.37
CA ARG A 139 2.79 3.51 25.45
C ARG A 139 3.98 2.71 25.96
N LEU A 140 4.25 2.77 27.25
CA LEU A 140 5.32 2.03 27.88
C LEU A 140 5.10 0.51 27.78
N PHE A 141 3.95 0.04 28.23
CA PHE A 141 3.63 -1.40 28.22
C PHE A 141 3.55 -1.94 26.80
N GLY A 142 2.99 -1.15 25.85
CA GLY A 142 2.96 -1.48 24.44
C GLY A 142 4.35 -1.65 23.83
N ARG A 143 5.30 -0.77 24.15
CA ARG A 143 6.72 -0.89 23.72
C ARG A 143 7.35 -2.17 24.22
N VAL A 144 7.17 -2.47 25.50
CA VAL A 144 7.73 -3.67 26.14
C VAL A 144 7.16 -4.95 25.52
N LEU A 145 5.85 -5.00 25.30
CA LEU A 145 5.21 -6.14 24.65
C LEU A 145 5.65 -6.35 23.20
N ALA A 146 5.85 -5.27 22.45
CA ALA A 146 6.27 -5.32 21.05
C ALA A 146 7.78 -5.46 20.85
N ALA A 147 8.58 -5.39 21.92
CA ALA A 147 10.03 -5.52 21.85
C ALA A 147 10.43 -6.92 21.34
N PRO A 148 11.34 -7.01 20.35
CA PRO A 148 11.81 -8.30 19.84
C PRO A 148 12.45 -9.14 20.96
N GLY A 149 11.95 -10.35 21.17
CA GLY A 149 12.44 -11.26 22.22
C GLY A 149 11.81 -11.06 23.59
N SER A 150 10.87 -10.13 23.76
CA SER A 150 10.14 -9.95 25.02
C SER A 150 9.27 -11.17 25.33
N THR A 151 9.38 -11.70 26.55
CA THR A 151 8.57 -12.80 27.06
C THR A 151 7.42 -12.32 27.95
N VAL A 152 7.31 -11.01 28.18
CA VAL A 152 6.37 -10.38 29.13
C VAL A 152 4.91 -10.77 28.85
N ALA A 153 4.53 -10.90 27.59
CA ALA A 153 3.18 -11.33 27.24
C ALA A 153 2.83 -12.73 27.78
N LYS A 154 3.81 -13.64 27.80
CA LYS A 154 3.67 -15.01 28.28
C LYS A 154 3.78 -15.07 29.80
N ASP A 155 4.80 -14.40 30.35
CA ASP A 155 5.12 -14.49 31.79
C ASP A 155 4.08 -13.75 32.63
N TYR A 156 3.45 -12.71 32.09
CA TYR A 156 2.50 -11.83 32.76
C TYR A 156 1.16 -11.70 32.03
N ALA A 157 0.57 -12.83 31.63
CA ALA A 157 -0.68 -12.87 30.87
C ALA A 157 -1.84 -12.08 31.50
N HIS A 158 -1.91 -12.02 32.86
CA HIS A 158 -2.95 -11.25 33.56
C HIS A 158 -2.78 -9.72 33.40
N TYR A 159 -1.56 -9.21 33.27
CA TYR A 159 -1.31 -7.80 32.96
C TYR A 159 -1.58 -7.49 31.50
N LEU A 160 -1.25 -8.44 30.60
CA LEU A 160 -1.64 -8.34 29.20
C LEU A 160 -3.16 -8.18 29.05
N ALA A 161 -3.96 -8.99 29.76
CA ALA A 161 -5.41 -8.88 29.73
C ALA A 161 -5.92 -7.51 30.21
N GLN A 162 -5.29 -6.91 31.24
CA GLN A 162 -5.62 -5.56 31.70
C GLN A 162 -5.25 -4.49 30.65
N PHE A 163 -4.10 -4.65 29.98
CA PHE A 163 -3.67 -3.77 28.90
C PHE A 163 -4.64 -3.82 27.72
N LEU A 164 -5.06 -5.00 27.28
CA LEU A 164 -5.98 -5.17 26.15
C LEU A 164 -7.34 -4.49 26.38
N ARG A 165 -7.81 -4.38 27.63
CA ARG A 165 -9.02 -3.59 27.95
C ARG A 165 -8.93 -2.13 27.56
N ARG A 166 -7.72 -1.57 27.37
CA ARG A 166 -7.53 -0.18 26.91
C ARG A 166 -7.93 0.03 25.44
N PHE A 167 -8.16 -1.02 24.67
CA PHE A 167 -8.87 -0.87 23.39
C PHE A 167 -10.24 -0.21 23.51
N GLY A 168 -10.92 -0.39 24.68
CA GLY A 168 -12.17 0.27 25.03
C GLY A 168 -12.02 1.53 25.88
N ASP A 169 -10.84 2.16 25.95
CA ASP A 169 -10.62 3.37 26.77
C ASP A 169 -11.55 4.51 26.36
N LYS A 170 -11.96 5.32 27.37
CA LYS A 170 -12.80 6.50 27.17
C LYS A 170 -12.16 7.54 26.24
N LEU A 171 -10.81 7.59 26.17
CA LEU A 171 -10.08 8.54 25.35
C LEU A 171 -9.75 7.95 23.99
N PRO A 172 -10.11 8.63 22.90
CA PRO A 172 -9.81 8.16 21.55
C PRO A 172 -8.31 8.07 21.26
N GLU A 173 -7.48 8.92 21.85
CA GLU A 173 -6.03 8.92 21.71
C GLU A 173 -5.41 7.60 22.20
N ILE A 174 -5.89 7.10 23.35
CA ILE A 174 -5.46 5.81 23.90
C ILE A 174 -5.91 4.67 22.99
N ARG A 175 -7.14 4.71 22.46
CA ARG A 175 -7.61 3.70 21.50
C ARG A 175 -6.79 3.71 20.20
N VAL A 176 -6.33 4.89 19.74
CA VAL A 176 -5.39 5.02 18.61
C VAL A 176 -4.05 4.35 18.92
N ASP A 177 -3.47 4.63 20.10
CA ASP A 177 -2.22 3.99 20.53
C ASP A 177 -2.40 2.47 20.64
N MET A 178 -3.54 1.99 21.15
CA MET A 178 -3.83 0.56 21.25
C MET A 178 -3.91 -0.12 19.87
N CYS A 179 -4.49 0.51 18.85
CA CYS A 179 -4.47 -0.02 17.48
C CYS A 179 -3.04 -0.21 16.98
N LYS A 180 -2.16 0.76 17.21
CA LYS A 180 -0.75 0.69 16.84
C LYS A 180 -0.03 -0.47 17.54
N TRP A 181 -0.18 -0.59 18.86
CA TRP A 181 0.49 -1.64 19.63
C TRP A 181 -0.05 -3.03 19.30
N GLY A 182 -1.37 -3.17 19.12
CA GLY A 182 -1.97 -4.41 18.67
C GLY A 182 -1.41 -4.89 17.33
N ALA A 183 -1.25 -3.97 16.36
CA ALA A 183 -0.63 -4.29 15.08
C ALA A 183 0.82 -4.73 15.22
N GLN A 184 1.63 -4.02 16.01
CA GLN A 184 3.03 -4.38 16.23
C GLN A 184 3.16 -5.74 16.92
N PHE A 185 2.30 -6.02 17.87
CA PHE A 185 2.25 -7.30 18.58
C PHE A 185 1.92 -8.46 17.62
N LEU A 186 0.92 -8.29 16.76
CA LEU A 186 0.58 -9.27 15.73
C LEU A 186 1.74 -9.47 14.73
N ALA A 187 2.35 -8.38 14.27
CA ALA A 187 3.45 -8.44 13.30
C ALA A 187 4.71 -9.10 13.86
N ALA A 188 5.00 -8.89 15.14
CA ALA A 188 6.15 -9.50 15.81
C ALA A 188 5.98 -11.03 16.02
N GLY A 189 4.78 -11.57 15.81
CA GLY A 189 4.47 -12.97 16.15
C GLY A 189 4.69 -13.25 17.65
N ALA A 190 4.78 -12.18 18.45
CA ALA A 190 5.09 -12.24 19.88
C ALA A 190 4.00 -12.97 20.69
N ALA A 191 2.85 -13.21 20.06
CA ALA A 191 1.78 -13.92 20.70
C ALA A 191 2.17 -15.35 21.08
N GLY A 192 3.01 -16.06 20.32
CA GLY A 192 3.25 -17.49 20.56
C GLY A 192 1.98 -18.29 20.90
N ASP A 193 0.94 -17.56 21.28
CA ASP A 193 -0.39 -18.01 21.67
C ASP A 193 -1.42 -17.47 20.64
N ALA A 194 -1.97 -18.40 19.88
CA ALA A 194 -2.99 -18.11 18.87
C ALA A 194 -4.24 -17.45 19.48
N THR A 195 -4.54 -17.70 20.76
CA THR A 195 -5.73 -17.13 21.43
C THR A 195 -5.59 -15.62 21.63
N VAL A 196 -4.41 -15.16 22.02
CA VAL A 196 -4.13 -13.73 22.19
C VAL A 196 -4.16 -13.00 20.84
N ALA A 197 -3.65 -13.63 19.77
CA ALA A 197 -3.69 -13.06 18.43
C ALA A 197 -5.15 -12.88 17.94
N VAL A 198 -6.02 -13.87 18.18
CA VAL A 198 -7.45 -13.80 17.87
C VAL A 198 -8.14 -12.71 18.67
N GLU A 199 -7.83 -12.58 19.96
CA GLU A 199 -8.41 -11.53 20.82
C GLU A 199 -8.02 -10.13 20.33
N ILE A 200 -6.75 -9.90 19.98
CA ILE A 200 -6.28 -8.62 19.42
C ILE A 200 -6.93 -8.33 18.09
N ALA A 201 -7.09 -9.33 17.21
CA ALA A 201 -7.78 -9.19 15.94
C ALA A 201 -9.24 -8.73 16.16
N GLY A 202 -9.96 -9.32 17.12
CA GLY A 202 -11.31 -8.90 17.50
C GLY A 202 -11.37 -7.46 18.01
N TYR A 203 -10.44 -7.04 18.85
CA TYR A 203 -10.36 -5.64 19.27
C TYR A 203 -10.07 -4.68 18.11
N LEU A 204 -9.21 -5.05 17.16
CA LEU A 204 -8.96 -4.22 15.97
C LEU A 204 -10.20 -4.12 15.08
N GLU A 205 -10.95 -5.22 14.93
CA GLU A 205 -12.22 -5.23 14.20
C GLU A 205 -13.23 -4.26 14.83
N ASP A 206 -13.41 -4.29 16.16
CA ASP A 206 -14.24 -3.33 16.87
C ASP A 206 -13.81 -1.88 16.63
N ARG A 207 -12.53 -1.62 16.52
CA ARG A 207 -12.01 -0.25 16.26
C ARG A 207 -12.21 0.19 14.81
N LEU A 208 -12.38 -0.73 13.88
CA LEU A 208 -12.77 -0.38 12.49
C LEU A 208 -14.15 0.28 12.44
N ILE A 209 -15.03 0.02 13.40
CA ILE A 209 -16.38 0.61 13.50
C ILE A 209 -16.50 1.64 14.63
N ASP A 210 -15.40 2.05 15.25
CA ASP A 210 -15.37 3.05 16.33
C ASP A 210 -16.13 4.33 15.92
N PHE A 211 -16.78 4.98 16.89
CA PHE A 211 -17.52 6.21 16.63
C PHE A 211 -16.60 7.38 16.23
N GLU A 212 -15.34 7.37 16.69
CA GLU A 212 -14.33 8.38 16.37
C GLU A 212 -13.61 8.08 15.05
N GLU A 213 -13.61 9.07 14.14
CA GLU A 213 -12.95 8.95 12.83
C GLU A 213 -11.46 8.58 12.93
N LYS A 214 -10.73 9.25 13.85
CA LYS A 214 -9.28 9.02 14.02
C LYS A 214 -8.96 7.61 14.51
N VAL A 215 -9.83 6.97 15.29
CA VAL A 215 -9.66 5.59 15.74
C VAL A 215 -9.88 4.63 14.57
N ARG A 216 -10.93 4.85 13.74
CA ARG A 216 -11.13 4.04 12.54
C ARG A 216 -9.95 4.15 11.56
N ILE A 217 -9.39 5.36 11.36
CA ILE A 217 -8.18 5.59 10.57
C ILE A 217 -7.01 4.79 11.12
N ALA A 218 -6.79 4.82 12.43
CA ALA A 218 -5.74 4.07 13.10
C ALA A 218 -5.92 2.56 12.94
N ALA A 219 -7.13 2.04 13.10
CA ALA A 219 -7.44 0.62 12.94
C ALA A 219 -7.21 0.15 11.48
N VAL A 220 -7.69 0.90 10.48
CA VAL A 220 -7.42 0.62 9.06
C VAL A 220 -5.91 0.58 8.78
N THR A 221 -5.17 1.56 9.31
CA THR A 221 -3.71 1.61 9.13
C THR A 221 -3.05 0.40 9.78
N ALA A 222 -3.38 0.11 11.03
CA ALA A 222 -2.84 -0.97 11.82
C ALA A 222 -3.01 -2.34 11.15
N VAL A 223 -4.24 -2.68 10.76
CA VAL A 223 -4.53 -3.96 10.08
C VAL A 223 -3.79 -4.08 8.75
N CYS A 224 -3.75 -3.00 7.96
CA CYS A 224 -3.05 -3.01 6.68
C CYS A 224 -1.52 -3.09 6.83
N ASP A 225 -0.93 -2.45 7.84
CA ASP A 225 0.52 -2.53 8.13
C ASP A 225 0.93 -3.99 8.42
N VAL A 226 0.12 -4.70 9.23
CA VAL A 226 0.35 -6.12 9.50
C VAL A 226 0.16 -6.96 8.25
N ALA A 227 -0.89 -6.72 7.47
CA ALA A 227 -1.16 -7.46 6.23
C ALA A 227 -0.05 -7.27 5.18
N GLU A 228 0.57 -6.09 5.09
CA GLU A 228 1.70 -5.82 4.19
C GLU A 228 3.00 -6.49 4.66
N SER A 229 3.30 -6.44 5.96
CA SER A 229 4.54 -6.98 6.52
C SER A 229 4.48 -8.49 6.75
N THR A 230 3.40 -8.97 7.35
CA THR A 230 3.22 -10.36 7.79
C THR A 230 1.80 -10.85 7.43
N PRO A 231 1.52 -11.17 6.15
CA PRO A 231 0.18 -11.55 5.69
C PRO A 231 -0.46 -12.72 6.45
N ARG A 232 0.35 -13.62 6.99
CA ARG A 232 -0.13 -14.76 7.81
C ARG A 232 -0.75 -14.34 9.14
N ALA A 233 -0.32 -13.21 9.68
CA ALA A 233 -0.77 -12.72 10.99
C ALA A 233 -2.14 -12.00 10.93
N VAL A 234 -2.68 -11.77 9.74
CA VAL A 234 -4.00 -11.14 9.55
C VAL A 234 -4.99 -12.15 9.01
N ASP A 235 -6.10 -12.33 9.72
CA ASP A 235 -7.21 -13.11 9.20
C ASP A 235 -7.82 -12.42 7.96
N PRO A 236 -8.17 -13.16 6.89
CA PRO A 236 -8.89 -12.60 5.75
C PRO A 236 -10.16 -11.84 6.14
N GLU A 237 -10.90 -12.30 7.14
CA GLU A 237 -12.13 -11.66 7.63
C GLU A 237 -11.84 -10.27 8.22
N LEU A 238 -10.78 -10.12 9.01
CA LEU A 238 -10.35 -8.83 9.53
C LEU A 238 -9.97 -7.85 8.40
N LEU A 239 -9.29 -8.34 7.34
CA LEU A 239 -8.99 -7.49 6.18
C LEU A 239 -10.25 -7.19 5.36
N MET A 240 -11.23 -8.09 5.29
CA MET A 240 -12.54 -7.82 4.67
C MET A 240 -13.30 -6.73 5.42
N ALA A 241 -13.24 -6.70 6.75
CA ALA A 241 -13.81 -5.62 7.57
C ALA A 241 -13.17 -4.25 7.24
N VAL A 242 -11.85 -4.21 6.91
CA VAL A 242 -11.23 -3.01 6.33
C VAL A 242 -11.87 -2.66 4.99
N GLY A 243 -12.17 -3.67 4.15
CA GLY A 243 -12.83 -3.47 2.85
C GLY A 243 -14.19 -2.78 2.98
N GLU A 244 -14.96 -3.08 4.03
CA GLU A 244 -16.23 -2.43 4.31
C GLU A 244 -16.09 -0.92 4.62
N ARG A 245 -14.92 -0.48 5.08
CA ARG A 245 -14.63 0.95 5.31
C ARG A 245 -14.54 1.74 4.01
N ALA A 246 -14.52 1.11 2.84
CA ALA A 246 -14.72 1.80 1.57
C ALA A 246 -16.08 2.50 1.47
N LEU A 247 -17.06 2.12 2.30
CA LEU A 247 -18.38 2.73 2.41
C LEU A 247 -18.56 3.53 3.71
N ASP A 248 -17.48 3.85 4.44
CA ASP A 248 -17.53 4.64 5.67
C ASP A 248 -18.22 6.00 5.46
N LYS A 249 -18.90 6.49 6.50
CA LYS A 249 -19.55 7.81 6.48
C LYS A 249 -18.56 8.97 6.23
N LYS A 250 -17.29 8.80 6.59
CA LYS A 250 -16.24 9.84 6.44
C LYS A 250 -15.39 9.58 5.20
N ALA A 251 -15.21 10.61 4.38
CA ALA A 251 -14.44 10.52 3.13
C ALA A 251 -12.97 10.10 3.35
N ASN A 252 -12.32 10.63 4.41
CA ASN A 252 -10.94 10.29 4.73
C ASN A 252 -10.76 8.80 5.01
N VAL A 253 -11.71 8.19 5.75
CA VAL A 253 -11.68 6.75 6.05
C VAL A 253 -11.87 5.94 4.77
N ARG A 254 -12.84 6.31 3.90
CA ARG A 254 -13.06 5.63 2.61
C ARG A 254 -11.82 5.66 1.73
N GLN A 255 -11.21 6.83 1.58
CA GLN A 255 -10.00 7.02 0.76
C GLN A 255 -8.84 6.20 1.29
N LEU A 256 -8.63 6.24 2.62
CA LEU A 256 -7.55 5.49 3.26
C LEU A 256 -7.75 3.98 3.09
N ALA A 257 -8.95 3.45 3.35
CA ALA A 257 -9.25 2.02 3.22
C ALA A 257 -8.96 1.52 1.81
N LEU A 258 -9.45 2.23 0.77
CA LEU A 258 -9.22 1.85 -0.63
C LEU A 258 -7.73 1.91 -1.01
N LYS A 259 -7.03 2.98 -0.61
CA LYS A 259 -5.60 3.14 -0.88
C LYS A 259 -4.78 2.04 -0.20
N ARG A 260 -5.06 1.78 1.08
CA ARG A 260 -4.31 0.77 1.86
C ARG A 260 -4.58 -0.64 1.37
N LEU A 261 -5.82 -1.01 1.05
CA LEU A 261 -6.13 -2.31 0.44
C LEU A 261 -5.40 -2.52 -0.89
N GLY A 262 -5.32 -1.49 -1.74
CA GLY A 262 -4.54 -1.55 -2.97
C GLY A 262 -3.05 -1.79 -2.70
N SER A 263 -2.49 -1.16 -1.65
CA SER A 263 -1.10 -1.35 -1.22
C SER A 263 -0.85 -2.76 -0.68
N VAL A 264 -1.73 -3.25 0.18
CA VAL A 264 -1.69 -4.64 0.72
C VAL A 264 -1.70 -5.65 -0.42
N TYR A 265 -2.63 -5.51 -1.38
CA TYR A 265 -2.72 -6.43 -2.51
C TYR A 265 -1.45 -6.42 -3.37
N ARG A 266 -0.90 -5.24 -3.66
CA ARG A 266 0.36 -5.10 -4.39
C ARG A 266 1.53 -5.78 -3.68
N ALA A 267 1.66 -5.60 -2.37
CA ALA A 267 2.70 -6.25 -1.57
C ALA A 267 2.53 -7.78 -1.59
N TYR A 268 1.31 -8.24 -1.43
CA TYR A 268 0.92 -9.64 -1.47
C TYR A 268 1.26 -10.30 -2.82
N VAL A 269 0.79 -9.75 -3.94
CA VAL A 269 1.07 -10.29 -5.28
C VAL A 269 2.58 -10.30 -5.57
N THR A 270 3.31 -9.26 -5.15
CA THR A 270 4.77 -9.21 -5.34
C THR A 270 5.48 -10.32 -4.56
N ARG A 271 4.99 -10.65 -3.36
CA ARG A 271 5.58 -11.71 -2.52
C ARG A 271 5.35 -13.11 -3.11
N PHE A 272 4.18 -13.35 -3.69
CA PHE A 272 3.77 -14.65 -4.23
C PHE A 272 3.92 -14.76 -5.76
N ALA A 273 4.59 -13.82 -6.40
CA ALA A 273 4.70 -13.75 -7.86
C ALA A 273 5.38 -14.96 -8.50
N ASP A 274 6.28 -15.64 -7.80
CA ASP A 274 7.07 -16.75 -8.30
C ASP A 274 6.55 -18.12 -7.80
N VAL A 275 5.37 -18.15 -7.17
CA VAL A 275 4.75 -19.39 -6.68
C VAL A 275 4.07 -20.10 -7.85
N GLU A 276 4.63 -21.21 -8.31
CA GLU A 276 4.12 -21.98 -9.45
C GLU A 276 2.83 -22.73 -9.11
N THR A 277 2.73 -23.30 -7.90
CA THR A 277 1.54 -24.01 -7.45
C THR A 277 0.76 -23.18 -6.45
N PRO A 278 -0.54 -22.90 -6.70
CA PRO A 278 -1.36 -22.15 -5.76
C PRO A 278 -1.41 -22.82 -4.39
N THR A 279 -1.09 -22.07 -3.35
CA THR A 279 -1.24 -22.47 -1.95
C THR A 279 -2.38 -21.69 -1.32
N GLU A 280 -2.91 -22.14 -0.19
CA GLU A 280 -3.91 -21.39 0.57
C GLU A 280 -3.41 -19.97 0.89
N GLU A 281 -2.15 -19.85 1.24
CA GLU A 281 -1.50 -18.58 1.53
C GLU A 281 -1.39 -17.67 0.29
N SER A 282 -1.09 -18.24 -0.90
CA SER A 282 -1.02 -17.49 -2.15
C SER A 282 -2.38 -17.13 -2.75
N GLN A 283 -3.49 -17.52 -2.12
CA GLN A 283 -4.86 -17.19 -2.53
C GLN A 283 -5.60 -16.34 -1.48
N ARG A 284 -4.98 -16.11 -0.35
CA ARG A 284 -5.60 -15.50 0.85
C ARG A 284 -6.26 -14.13 0.59
N PHE A 285 -5.66 -13.29 -0.27
CA PHE A 285 -6.14 -11.95 -0.58
C PHE A 285 -6.59 -11.75 -2.03
N ASP A 286 -6.85 -12.83 -2.74
CA ASP A 286 -7.31 -12.80 -4.15
C ASP A 286 -8.68 -12.10 -4.34
N TRP A 287 -9.44 -11.93 -3.27
CA TRP A 287 -10.73 -11.22 -3.26
C TRP A 287 -10.58 -9.68 -3.35
N VAL A 288 -9.41 -9.12 -2.99
CA VAL A 288 -9.19 -7.67 -2.87
C VAL A 288 -9.47 -6.90 -4.16
N PRO A 289 -9.01 -7.33 -5.36
CA PRO A 289 -9.32 -6.63 -6.60
C PRO A 289 -10.82 -6.52 -6.87
N SER A 290 -11.60 -7.58 -6.58
CA SER A 290 -13.05 -7.55 -6.70
C SER A 290 -13.71 -6.54 -5.75
N ALA A 291 -13.21 -6.46 -4.52
CA ALA A 291 -13.71 -5.49 -3.52
C ALA A 291 -13.43 -4.04 -3.94
N LEU A 292 -12.21 -3.74 -4.39
CA LEU A 292 -11.82 -2.42 -4.88
C LEU A 292 -12.68 -2.00 -6.09
N LEU A 293 -12.89 -2.90 -7.05
CA LEU A 293 -13.65 -2.63 -8.26
C LEU A 293 -15.16 -2.48 -8.00
N ARG A 294 -15.72 -3.25 -7.07
CA ARG A 294 -17.12 -3.04 -6.63
C ARG A 294 -17.32 -1.65 -6.06
N GLY A 295 -16.33 -1.11 -5.34
CA GLY A 295 -16.32 0.29 -4.87
C GLY A 295 -16.45 1.29 -6.02
N CYS A 296 -15.93 1.02 -7.20
CA CYS A 296 -16.07 1.89 -8.38
C CYS A 296 -17.53 2.04 -8.88
N ALA A 297 -18.42 1.12 -8.54
CA ALA A 297 -19.85 1.20 -8.91
C ALA A 297 -20.59 2.30 -8.11
N HIS A 298 -20.12 2.64 -6.92
CA HIS A 298 -20.73 3.66 -6.06
C HIS A 298 -20.24 5.06 -6.45
N PRO A 299 -21.15 6.00 -6.80
CA PRO A 299 -20.75 7.33 -7.29
C PRO A 299 -19.85 8.12 -6.35
N ASP A 300 -20.13 8.10 -5.06
CA ASP A 300 -19.41 8.80 -3.99
C ASP A 300 -18.05 8.18 -3.64
N VAL A 301 -17.85 6.89 -3.95
CA VAL A 301 -16.60 6.15 -3.70
C VAL A 301 -15.74 6.04 -4.95
N ARG A 302 -16.37 6.03 -6.13
CA ARG A 302 -15.73 5.78 -7.43
C ARG A 302 -14.41 6.53 -7.63
N HIS A 303 -14.41 7.83 -7.33
CA HIS A 303 -13.25 8.67 -7.57
C HIS A 303 -12.08 8.33 -6.64
N HIS A 304 -12.37 7.85 -5.43
CA HIS A 304 -11.35 7.42 -4.48
C HIS A 304 -10.81 6.01 -4.80
N ALA A 305 -11.64 5.16 -5.42
CA ALA A 305 -11.26 3.82 -5.86
C ALA A 305 -10.46 3.84 -7.17
N VAL A 306 -10.77 4.75 -8.09
CA VAL A 306 -10.14 4.82 -9.43
C VAL A 306 -8.64 5.02 -9.35
N GLU A 307 -8.16 5.91 -8.49
CA GLU A 307 -6.72 6.23 -8.39
C GLU A 307 -5.89 5.02 -7.92
N PRO A 308 -6.21 4.36 -6.80
CA PRO A 308 -5.49 3.16 -6.38
C PRO A 308 -5.49 2.03 -7.42
N ILE A 309 -6.63 1.82 -8.10
CA ILE A 309 -6.77 0.73 -9.07
C ILE A 309 -5.98 1.02 -10.34
N LEU A 310 -6.11 2.22 -10.89
CA LEU A 310 -5.54 2.54 -12.19
C LEU A 310 -4.06 2.95 -12.14
N ALA A 311 -3.60 3.54 -11.04
CA ALA A 311 -2.23 4.04 -10.93
C ALA A 311 -1.32 3.19 -10.04
N ASP A 312 -1.83 2.74 -8.89
CA ASP A 312 -1.00 2.20 -7.81
C ASP A 312 -1.03 0.68 -7.69
N LEU A 313 -2.03 -0.03 -8.25
CA LEU A 313 -2.18 -1.47 -8.03
C LEU A 313 -0.93 -2.23 -8.52
N PHE A 314 -0.44 -1.92 -9.73
CA PHE A 314 0.80 -2.46 -10.27
C PHE A 314 1.68 -1.32 -10.79
N PRO A 315 2.72 -0.92 -10.04
CA PRO A 315 3.50 0.28 -10.34
C PRO A 315 4.35 0.16 -11.61
N ALA A 316 4.63 1.29 -12.22
CA ALA A 316 5.40 1.41 -13.47
C ALA A 316 6.83 0.82 -13.40
N ARG A 317 7.41 0.72 -12.19
CA ARG A 317 8.73 0.08 -11.96
C ARG A 317 8.76 -1.43 -12.22
N VAL A 318 7.59 -2.08 -12.20
CA VAL A 318 7.47 -3.50 -12.53
C VAL A 318 7.49 -3.63 -14.04
N SER A 319 8.16 -4.67 -14.59
CA SER A 319 8.21 -4.89 -16.04
C SER A 319 6.82 -5.04 -16.65
N ALA A 320 6.67 -4.67 -17.93
CA ALA A 320 5.40 -4.74 -18.64
C ALA A 320 4.82 -6.16 -18.67
N GLU A 321 5.67 -7.15 -18.86
CA GLU A 321 5.29 -8.55 -18.87
C GLU A 321 4.71 -8.98 -17.51
N ARG A 322 5.40 -8.68 -16.43
CA ARG A 322 4.99 -9.04 -15.07
C ARG A 322 3.72 -8.29 -14.63
N ARG A 323 3.58 -7.01 -15.00
CA ARG A 323 2.34 -6.26 -14.79
C ARG A 323 1.16 -6.89 -15.54
N SER A 324 1.38 -7.33 -16.77
CA SER A 324 0.34 -7.98 -17.57
C SER A 324 -0.10 -9.30 -16.96
N LEU A 325 0.83 -10.11 -16.44
CA LEU A 325 0.52 -11.34 -15.71
C LEU A 325 -0.28 -11.06 -14.43
N PHE A 326 0.13 -10.09 -13.62
CA PHE A 326 -0.59 -9.72 -12.40
C PHE A 326 -2.02 -9.24 -12.70
N TRP A 327 -2.20 -8.45 -13.76
CA TRP A 327 -3.51 -8.05 -14.19
C TRP A 327 -4.37 -9.23 -14.65
N LEU A 328 -3.79 -10.15 -15.42
CA LEU A 328 -4.51 -11.36 -15.84
C LEU A 328 -4.92 -12.23 -14.65
N GLN A 329 -4.05 -12.43 -13.66
CA GLN A 329 -4.38 -13.13 -12.42
C GLN A 329 -5.52 -12.44 -11.67
N ALA A 330 -5.45 -11.12 -11.50
CA ALA A 330 -6.49 -10.35 -10.85
C ALA A 330 -7.84 -10.45 -11.58
N LEU A 331 -7.82 -10.35 -12.92
CA LEU A 331 -9.01 -10.45 -13.76
C LEU A 331 -9.69 -11.83 -13.71
N CYS A 332 -8.89 -12.91 -13.64
CA CYS A 332 -9.40 -14.28 -13.49
C CYS A 332 -10.15 -14.51 -12.16
N LYS A 333 -9.84 -13.73 -11.14
CA LYS A 333 -10.45 -13.83 -9.80
C LYS A 333 -11.59 -12.84 -9.57
N MET A 334 -11.92 -12.02 -10.57
CA MET A 334 -13.02 -11.06 -10.47
C MET A 334 -14.38 -11.73 -10.63
N ASP A 335 -15.30 -11.34 -9.76
CA ASP A 335 -16.70 -11.69 -9.94
C ASP A 335 -17.35 -10.86 -11.07
N GLU A 336 -18.55 -11.24 -11.48
CA GLU A 336 -19.30 -10.57 -12.57
C GLU A 336 -19.58 -9.09 -12.27
N ARG A 337 -19.84 -8.73 -11.00
CA ARG A 337 -20.11 -7.34 -10.58
C ARG A 337 -18.84 -6.48 -10.68
N ALA A 338 -17.72 -7.00 -10.22
CA ALA A 338 -16.42 -6.32 -10.33
C ALA A 338 -16.03 -6.14 -11.81
N SER A 339 -16.19 -7.16 -12.64
CA SER A 339 -15.92 -7.10 -14.08
C SER A 339 -16.77 -6.03 -14.79
N LYS A 340 -18.07 -5.96 -14.48
CA LYS A 340 -18.97 -4.91 -15.03
C LYS A 340 -18.55 -3.51 -14.56
N ALA A 341 -18.22 -3.34 -13.28
CA ALA A 341 -17.74 -2.06 -12.73
C ALA A 341 -16.42 -1.62 -13.37
N PHE A 342 -15.53 -2.58 -13.63
CA PHE A 342 -14.26 -2.31 -14.28
C PHE A 342 -14.43 -1.88 -15.73
N ALA A 343 -15.25 -2.61 -16.52
CA ALA A 343 -15.60 -2.24 -17.89
C ALA A 343 -16.25 -0.85 -17.96
N PHE A 344 -17.10 -0.50 -16.99
CA PHE A 344 -17.67 0.84 -16.87
C PHE A 344 -16.58 1.89 -16.62
N THR A 345 -15.62 1.61 -15.72
CA THR A 345 -14.51 2.52 -15.39
C THR A 345 -13.62 2.78 -16.62
N LEU A 346 -13.32 1.74 -17.42
CA LEU A 346 -12.54 1.87 -18.65
C LEU A 346 -13.26 2.73 -19.70
N ARG A 347 -14.59 2.55 -19.88
CA ARG A 347 -15.39 3.39 -20.78
C ARG A 347 -15.45 4.84 -20.31
N ALA A 348 -15.63 5.07 -19.01
CA ALA A 348 -15.59 6.42 -18.45
C ALA A 348 -14.22 7.09 -18.69
N LYS A 349 -13.13 6.34 -18.55
CA LYS A 349 -11.78 6.81 -18.86
C LYS A 349 -11.62 7.19 -20.34
N GLN A 350 -12.13 6.39 -21.26
CA GLN A 350 -12.12 6.69 -22.69
C GLN A 350 -12.85 8.00 -23.01
N ALA A 351 -14.00 8.24 -22.39
CA ALA A 351 -14.75 9.48 -22.57
C ALA A 351 -13.96 10.72 -22.12
N VAL A 352 -13.30 10.67 -20.96
CA VAL A 352 -12.41 11.76 -20.50
C VAL A 352 -11.27 12.01 -21.49
N GLN A 353 -10.65 10.94 -22.01
CA GLN A 353 -9.56 11.05 -23.00
C GLN A 353 -10.04 11.73 -24.28
N GLN A 354 -11.25 11.39 -24.75
CA GLN A 354 -11.83 12.02 -25.95
C GLN A 354 -12.10 13.52 -25.74
N ASP A 355 -12.73 13.87 -24.60
CA ASP A 355 -13.01 15.28 -24.29
C ASP A 355 -11.70 16.08 -24.09
N MET A 356 -10.65 15.47 -23.52
CA MET A 356 -9.34 16.11 -23.39
C MET A 356 -8.65 16.32 -24.75
N ARG A 357 -8.75 15.37 -25.70
CA ARG A 357 -8.24 15.55 -27.06
C ARG A 357 -8.93 16.71 -27.77
N ARG A 358 -10.28 16.78 -27.71
CA ARG A 358 -11.06 17.90 -28.25
C ARG A 358 -10.63 19.24 -27.66
N TYR A 359 -10.42 19.29 -26.35
CA TYR A 359 -9.92 20.50 -25.68
C TYR A 359 -8.54 20.91 -26.19
N LEU A 360 -7.61 19.99 -26.38
CA LEU A 360 -6.29 20.29 -26.90
C LEU A 360 -6.35 20.77 -28.38
N GLU A 361 -7.21 20.17 -29.21
CA GLU A 361 -7.46 20.57 -30.58
C GLU A 361 -7.99 22.02 -30.66
N LEU A 362 -9.02 22.33 -29.83
CA LEU A 362 -9.54 23.71 -29.69
C LEU A 362 -8.45 24.70 -29.29
N ARG A 363 -7.62 24.32 -28.31
CA ARG A 363 -6.51 25.17 -27.86
C ARG A 363 -5.45 25.38 -28.97
N GLN A 364 -5.16 24.38 -29.75
CA GLN A 364 -4.22 24.50 -30.89
C GLN A 364 -4.81 25.37 -31.99
N ALA A 365 -6.08 25.19 -32.34
CA ALA A 365 -6.77 26.01 -33.34
C ALA A 365 -6.81 27.50 -32.92
N HIS A 366 -7.15 27.78 -31.67
CA HIS A 366 -7.14 29.15 -31.13
C HIS A 366 -5.75 29.81 -31.20
N ARG A 367 -4.67 29.07 -30.87
CA ARG A 367 -3.30 29.57 -30.96
C ARG A 367 -2.88 29.82 -32.41
N ALA A 368 -3.24 28.93 -33.34
CA ALA A 368 -2.94 29.10 -34.74
C ALA A 368 -3.65 30.33 -35.32
N ALA A 369 -4.92 30.54 -34.98
CA ALA A 369 -5.69 31.71 -35.38
C ALA A 369 -5.11 33.02 -34.83
N THR A 370 -4.63 33.02 -33.59
CA THR A 370 -4.01 34.20 -32.95
C THR A 370 -2.64 34.55 -33.55
N GLN A 371 -1.92 33.57 -34.13
CA GLN A 371 -0.62 33.78 -34.76
C GLN A 371 -0.72 34.18 -36.25
N SER A 372 -1.78 33.74 -36.93
CA SER A 372 -2.05 34.11 -38.32
C SER A 372 -2.88 35.39 -38.33
N SER A 373 -2.31 36.56 -38.36
CA SER A 373 -2.92 37.93 -38.35
C SER A 373 -4.04 38.16 -39.39
N ALA A 374 -4.69 37.15 -39.89
CA ALA A 374 -5.83 37.20 -40.81
C ALA A 374 -7.12 37.26 -39.99
N GLY A 375 -7.68 38.44 -39.85
CA GLY A 375 -9.00 38.69 -39.28
C GLY A 375 -10.11 38.02 -40.11
N GLY A 376 -10.31 36.72 -39.88
CA GLY A 376 -11.42 35.97 -40.43
C GLY A 376 -12.34 35.54 -39.30
N ASP A 377 -13.63 35.71 -39.45
CA ASP A 377 -14.77 35.44 -38.56
C ASP A 377 -14.96 33.95 -38.21
N GLY A 378 -13.91 33.14 -38.22
CA GLY A 378 -13.91 31.69 -37.94
C GLY A 378 -13.06 31.26 -36.75
N GLY A 379 -12.76 32.18 -35.82
CA GLY A 379 -11.98 31.88 -34.61
C GLY A 379 -12.75 31.07 -33.59
N VAL A 380 -12.05 30.19 -32.86
CA VAL A 380 -12.57 29.46 -31.70
C VAL A 380 -13.13 30.47 -30.67
N SER A 381 -14.41 30.36 -30.33
CA SER A 381 -15.11 31.28 -29.43
C SER A 381 -14.91 30.89 -27.96
N ASP A 382 -15.10 31.87 -27.06
CA ASP A 382 -15.12 31.61 -25.59
C ASP A 382 -16.22 30.60 -25.22
N GLU A 383 -17.32 30.55 -25.97
CA GLU A 383 -18.39 29.58 -25.79
C GLU A 383 -17.93 28.13 -26.09
N ASP A 384 -17.04 27.96 -27.09
CA ASP A 384 -16.48 26.64 -27.43
C ASP A 384 -15.60 26.12 -26.28
N PHE A 385 -14.81 27.00 -25.67
CA PHE A 385 -14.03 26.66 -24.49
C PHE A 385 -14.92 26.37 -23.30
N ALA A 386 -15.96 27.19 -23.04
CA ALA A 386 -16.90 26.95 -21.94
C ALA A 386 -17.59 25.59 -22.09
N ARG A 387 -18.03 25.22 -23.31
CA ARG A 387 -18.60 23.89 -23.59
C ARG A 387 -17.59 22.76 -23.36
N SER A 388 -16.35 22.96 -23.77
CA SER A 388 -15.28 21.97 -23.56
C SER A 388 -14.92 21.82 -22.07
N PHE A 389 -14.90 22.93 -21.30
CA PHE A 389 -14.67 22.89 -19.85
C PHE A 389 -15.79 22.13 -19.14
N ALA A 390 -17.05 22.39 -19.47
CA ALA A 390 -18.19 21.68 -18.95
C ALA A 390 -18.14 20.18 -19.30
N ALA A 391 -17.74 19.83 -20.52
CA ALA A 391 -17.57 18.44 -20.95
C ALA A 391 -16.49 17.71 -20.13
N LEU A 392 -15.35 18.32 -19.84
CA LEU A 392 -14.32 17.77 -19.00
C LEU A 392 -14.76 17.67 -17.53
N ALA A 393 -15.40 18.73 -17.02
CA ALA A 393 -15.81 18.84 -15.63
C ALA A 393 -16.81 17.75 -15.22
N ARG A 394 -17.72 17.32 -16.09
CA ARG A 394 -18.72 16.28 -15.82
C ARG A 394 -18.15 14.93 -15.40
N HIS A 395 -16.86 14.69 -15.68
CA HIS A 395 -16.16 13.44 -15.32
C HIS A 395 -15.60 13.43 -13.89
N PHE A 396 -15.83 14.49 -13.12
CA PHE A 396 -15.35 14.66 -11.76
C PHE A 396 -16.49 14.73 -10.75
N PRO A 397 -16.22 14.48 -9.45
CA PRO A 397 -17.27 14.39 -8.42
C PRO A 397 -18.07 15.67 -8.26
N GLU A 398 -17.42 16.83 -8.37
CA GLU A 398 -18.00 18.17 -8.21
C GLU A 398 -17.81 18.96 -9.52
N PRO A 399 -18.69 18.77 -10.52
CA PRO A 399 -18.51 19.37 -11.85
C PRO A 399 -18.32 20.90 -11.82
N ALA A 400 -19.02 21.61 -10.95
CA ALA A 400 -18.88 23.07 -10.84
C ALA A 400 -17.48 23.49 -10.38
N LYS A 401 -16.91 22.83 -9.37
CA LYS A 401 -15.53 23.06 -8.94
C LYS A 401 -14.52 22.61 -10.00
N ALA A 402 -14.79 21.47 -10.65
CA ALA A 402 -13.92 20.94 -11.69
C ALA A 402 -13.84 21.89 -12.90
N ALA A 403 -14.93 22.53 -13.32
CA ALA A 403 -14.92 23.55 -14.36
C ALA A 403 -13.95 24.68 -14.03
N GLY A 404 -14.00 25.23 -12.81
CA GLY A 404 -13.05 26.24 -12.36
C GLY A 404 -11.58 25.75 -12.29
N PHE A 405 -11.34 24.45 -12.10
CA PHE A 405 -9.99 23.89 -12.21
C PHE A 405 -9.54 23.76 -13.68
N VAL A 406 -10.43 23.42 -14.60
CA VAL A 406 -10.13 23.40 -16.04
C VAL A 406 -9.81 24.81 -16.53
N GLU A 407 -10.53 25.84 -16.08
CA GLU A 407 -10.22 27.26 -16.37
C GLU A 407 -8.82 27.63 -15.85
N LYS A 408 -8.48 27.25 -14.63
CA LYS A 408 -7.12 27.45 -14.08
C LYS A 408 -6.05 26.70 -14.87
N LEU A 409 -6.33 25.49 -15.32
CA LEU A 409 -5.44 24.77 -16.23
C LEU A 409 -5.30 25.54 -17.57
N HIS A 410 -6.40 26.03 -18.12
CA HIS A 410 -6.38 26.80 -19.38
C HIS A 410 -5.50 28.05 -19.27
N ALA A 411 -5.49 28.71 -18.12
CA ALA A 411 -4.68 29.90 -17.83
C ALA A 411 -3.17 29.61 -17.66
N VAL A 412 -2.76 28.32 -17.56
CA VAL A 412 -1.34 27.96 -17.43
C VAL A 412 -0.59 28.35 -18.71
N LYS A 413 0.44 29.20 -18.54
CA LYS A 413 1.24 29.71 -19.68
C LYS A 413 2.30 28.69 -20.14
N ASP A 414 2.73 27.74 -19.29
CA ASP A 414 3.75 26.76 -19.65
C ASP A 414 3.20 25.74 -20.67
N GLY A 415 3.68 25.88 -21.91
CA GLY A 415 3.31 24.99 -23.01
C GLY A 415 3.76 23.53 -22.81
N ASN A 416 4.74 23.26 -21.92
CA ASN A 416 5.21 21.90 -21.63
C ASN A 416 4.14 21.08 -20.90
N VAL A 417 3.31 21.73 -20.07
CA VAL A 417 2.18 21.06 -19.42
C VAL A 417 1.24 20.44 -20.44
N PHE A 418 0.86 21.20 -21.49
CA PHE A 418 -0.04 20.70 -22.54
C PHE A 418 0.62 19.69 -23.46
N ARG A 419 1.94 19.83 -23.74
CA ARG A 419 2.71 18.81 -24.46
C ARG A 419 2.75 17.49 -23.67
N GLY A 420 2.96 17.57 -22.36
CA GLY A 420 2.90 16.42 -21.47
C GLY A 420 1.52 15.75 -21.48
N ILE A 421 0.43 16.52 -21.34
CA ILE A 421 -0.95 16.01 -21.44
C ILE A 421 -1.18 15.32 -22.78
N ALA A 422 -0.73 15.92 -23.90
CA ALA A 422 -0.85 15.30 -25.23
C ALA A 422 -0.05 13.99 -25.31
N THR A 423 1.13 13.91 -24.68
CA THR A 423 1.92 12.67 -24.61
C THR A 423 1.18 11.59 -23.83
N LEU A 424 0.55 11.89 -22.68
CA LEU A 424 -0.22 10.93 -21.91
C LEU A 424 -1.43 10.34 -22.68
N LEU A 425 -1.95 11.07 -23.65
CA LEU A 425 -3.06 10.63 -24.51
C LEU A 425 -2.63 9.75 -25.67
N LYS A 426 -1.33 9.62 -25.96
CA LYS A 426 -0.82 8.75 -27.04
C LYS A 426 -0.90 7.28 -26.62
N PRO A 427 -1.41 6.40 -27.49
CA PRO A 427 -1.53 4.97 -27.18
C PRO A 427 -0.21 4.28 -26.87
N GLU A 428 0.89 4.73 -27.48
CA GLU A 428 2.22 4.15 -27.38
C GLU A 428 2.97 4.54 -26.10
N THR A 429 2.42 5.49 -25.32
CA THR A 429 3.08 5.95 -24.10
C THR A 429 3.19 4.81 -23.07
N SER A 430 4.43 4.46 -22.72
CA SER A 430 4.71 3.41 -21.75
C SER A 430 4.26 3.77 -20.33
N ALA A 431 4.17 2.79 -19.45
CA ALA A 431 3.86 3.05 -18.04
C ALA A 431 4.95 3.87 -17.35
N ALA A 432 6.22 3.67 -17.70
CA ALA A 432 7.34 4.43 -17.16
C ALA A 432 7.28 5.90 -17.62
N ASP A 433 7.04 6.13 -18.91
CA ASP A 433 6.88 7.48 -19.47
C ASP A 433 5.65 8.18 -18.87
N THR A 434 4.55 7.47 -18.70
CA THR A 434 3.35 8.00 -18.03
C THR A 434 3.66 8.51 -16.62
N SER A 435 4.43 7.74 -15.85
CA SER A 435 4.83 8.15 -14.50
C SER A 435 5.74 9.38 -14.52
N SER A 436 6.76 9.37 -15.37
CA SER A 436 7.72 10.46 -15.53
C SER A 436 7.05 11.77 -15.97
N VAL A 437 6.23 11.70 -17.03
CA VAL A 437 5.52 12.87 -17.59
C VAL A 437 4.51 13.42 -16.58
N SER A 438 3.79 12.56 -15.87
CA SER A 438 2.84 13.00 -14.84
C SER A 438 3.55 13.73 -13.69
N GLN A 439 4.70 13.24 -13.24
CA GLN A 439 5.50 13.90 -12.23
C GLN A 439 6.06 15.26 -12.71
N ASP A 440 6.52 15.36 -13.95
CA ASP A 440 6.99 16.62 -14.53
C ASP A 440 5.86 17.66 -14.61
N ILE A 441 4.68 17.27 -15.06
CA ILE A 441 3.50 18.15 -15.09
C ILE A 441 3.17 18.66 -13.69
N LEU A 442 3.11 17.77 -12.68
CA LEU A 442 2.79 18.16 -11.30
C LEU A 442 3.84 19.09 -10.69
N LYS A 443 5.13 18.88 -10.98
CA LYS A 443 6.21 19.79 -10.58
C LYS A 443 6.04 21.18 -11.21
N ARG A 444 5.69 21.26 -12.51
CA ARG A 444 5.48 22.54 -13.22
C ARG A 444 4.26 23.29 -12.74
N VAL A 445 3.18 22.58 -12.42
CA VAL A 445 1.98 23.18 -11.83
C VAL A 445 2.27 23.67 -10.41
N GLY A 446 3.12 22.97 -9.67
CA GLY A 446 3.54 23.30 -8.32
C GLY A 446 2.56 22.83 -7.22
N GLY A 447 3.11 22.27 -6.14
CA GLY A 447 2.30 21.66 -5.06
C GLY A 447 1.40 22.62 -4.28
N LYS A 448 1.65 23.94 -4.36
CA LYS A 448 0.79 24.98 -3.74
C LYS A 448 -0.34 25.47 -4.64
N HIS A 449 -0.38 25.01 -5.91
CA HIS A 449 -1.42 25.44 -6.83
C HIS A 449 -2.77 24.82 -6.45
N ALA A 450 -3.83 25.64 -6.44
CA ALA A 450 -5.17 25.22 -6.00
C ALA A 450 -5.76 24.03 -6.80
N ALA A 451 -5.27 23.78 -8.01
CA ALA A 451 -5.70 22.67 -8.87
C ALA A 451 -4.77 21.43 -8.78
N HIS A 452 -3.77 21.40 -7.91
CA HIS A 452 -2.75 20.34 -7.89
C HIS A 452 -3.36 18.94 -7.69
N ASP A 453 -4.22 18.76 -6.68
CA ASP A 453 -4.83 17.45 -6.38
C ASP A 453 -5.82 17.03 -7.47
N TRP A 454 -6.59 17.99 -7.99
CA TRP A 454 -7.45 17.75 -9.15
C TRP A 454 -6.64 17.35 -10.38
N MET A 455 -5.51 18.02 -10.63
CA MET A 455 -4.60 17.68 -11.72
C MET A 455 -4.08 16.26 -11.60
N ARG A 456 -3.69 15.82 -10.40
CA ARG A 456 -3.25 14.44 -10.18
C ARG A 456 -4.32 13.44 -10.62
N LEU A 457 -5.58 13.66 -10.22
CA LEU A 457 -6.69 12.81 -10.62
C LEU A 457 -6.95 12.89 -12.15
N LEU A 458 -6.86 14.08 -12.74
CA LEU A 458 -6.98 14.25 -14.19
C LEU A 458 -5.93 13.43 -14.93
N LEU A 459 -4.64 13.52 -14.54
CA LEU A 459 -3.55 12.79 -15.21
C LEU A 459 -3.75 11.28 -15.15
N VAL A 460 -4.22 10.73 -14.02
CA VAL A 460 -4.59 9.32 -13.91
C VAL A 460 -5.72 8.97 -14.88
N LYS A 461 -6.75 9.82 -14.99
CA LYS A 461 -7.92 9.57 -15.85
C LYS A 461 -7.59 9.64 -17.33
N ILE A 462 -6.70 10.54 -17.77
CA ILE A 462 -6.36 10.70 -19.20
C ILE A 462 -5.22 9.80 -19.67
N SER A 463 -4.36 9.29 -18.78
CA SER A 463 -3.26 8.40 -19.15
C SER A 463 -3.74 7.09 -19.77
N GLN A 464 -2.86 6.34 -20.42
CA GLN A 464 -3.18 5.03 -20.99
C GLN A 464 -3.15 3.88 -19.95
N GLN A 465 -2.77 4.17 -18.71
CA GLN A 465 -2.77 3.15 -17.66
C GLN A 465 -4.20 2.81 -17.18
N PRO A 466 -4.43 1.57 -16.74
CA PRO A 466 -3.48 0.46 -16.65
C PRO A 466 -3.24 -0.29 -17.96
N PHE A 467 -4.05 -0.09 -19.00
CA PHE A 467 -4.12 -0.89 -20.21
C PHE A 467 -3.90 -0.05 -21.46
N GLY A 468 -2.66 0.35 -21.68
CA GLY A 468 -2.22 0.95 -22.92
C GLY A 468 -1.78 -0.10 -23.96
N ASN A 469 -1.16 0.36 -25.03
CA ASN A 469 -0.62 -0.46 -26.12
C ASN A 469 0.41 -1.50 -25.60
N GLU A 470 1.28 -1.10 -24.66
CA GLU A 470 2.26 -1.98 -24.04
C GLU A 470 1.60 -3.22 -23.41
N HIS A 471 0.50 -3.03 -22.65
CA HIS A 471 -0.26 -4.10 -22.03
C HIS A 471 -0.94 -5.01 -23.07
N ALA A 472 -1.67 -4.42 -24.02
CA ALA A 472 -2.39 -5.17 -25.05
C ALA A 472 -1.43 -6.06 -25.86
N ARG A 473 -0.26 -5.54 -26.23
CA ARG A 473 0.78 -6.27 -26.96
C ARG A 473 1.33 -7.43 -26.13
N LYS A 474 1.66 -7.19 -24.85
CA LYS A 474 2.18 -8.25 -23.97
C LYS A 474 1.18 -9.36 -23.72
N VAL A 475 -0.09 -9.03 -23.51
CA VAL A 475 -1.13 -10.06 -23.36
C VAL A 475 -1.34 -10.83 -24.66
N LEU A 476 -1.30 -10.18 -25.83
CA LEU A 476 -1.36 -10.87 -27.13
C LEU A 476 -0.17 -11.82 -27.33
N GLU A 477 1.06 -11.39 -27.00
CA GLU A 477 2.27 -12.22 -27.04
C GLU A 477 2.12 -13.45 -26.12
N LEU A 478 1.62 -13.28 -24.90
CA LEU A 478 1.35 -14.37 -23.96
C LEU A 478 0.29 -15.36 -24.50
N VAL A 479 -0.78 -14.84 -25.10
CA VAL A 479 -1.82 -15.66 -25.73
C VAL A 479 -1.25 -16.46 -26.90
N VAL A 480 -0.46 -15.85 -27.76
CA VAL A 480 0.22 -16.52 -28.88
C VAL A 480 1.21 -17.57 -28.39
N GLY A 481 1.94 -17.32 -27.30
CA GLY A 481 2.85 -18.28 -26.66
C GLY A 481 2.09 -19.45 -26.05
N ALA A 482 1.12 -19.19 -25.17
CA ALA A 482 0.32 -20.21 -24.47
C ALA A 482 -0.50 -21.11 -25.43
N SER A 483 -0.93 -20.56 -26.57
CA SER A 483 -1.63 -21.34 -27.59
C SER A 483 -0.77 -22.47 -28.20
N LYS A 484 0.56 -22.36 -28.09
CA LYS A 484 1.52 -23.40 -28.51
C LYS A 484 1.68 -24.51 -27.44
N GLU A 485 1.49 -24.16 -26.17
CA GLU A 485 1.76 -25.05 -25.01
C GLU A 485 0.53 -25.77 -24.44
N LYS A 486 -0.67 -25.58 -25.00
CA LYS A 486 -1.94 -26.25 -24.63
C LYS A 486 -2.48 -25.98 -23.20
N SER A 487 -2.13 -24.89 -22.51
CA SER A 487 -2.77 -24.52 -21.22
C SER A 487 -4.08 -23.73 -21.45
N VAL A 488 -5.21 -24.42 -21.46
CA VAL A 488 -6.52 -23.89 -21.94
C VAL A 488 -7.19 -22.90 -20.96
N GLY A 489 -7.04 -23.06 -19.66
CA GLY A 489 -7.82 -22.26 -18.67
C GLY A 489 -7.44 -20.79 -18.57
N SER A 490 -6.15 -20.47 -18.59
CA SER A 490 -5.68 -19.07 -18.51
C SER A 490 -5.85 -18.31 -19.84
N LEU A 491 -5.93 -19.05 -20.94
CA LEU A 491 -6.09 -18.53 -22.29
C LEU A 491 -7.46 -17.87 -22.50
N THR A 492 -8.54 -18.50 -22.01
CA THR A 492 -9.91 -18.00 -22.17
C THR A 492 -10.11 -16.66 -21.47
N SER A 493 -9.64 -16.53 -20.23
CA SER A 493 -9.74 -15.27 -19.47
C SER A 493 -8.90 -14.15 -20.09
N ALA A 494 -7.70 -14.46 -20.61
CA ALA A 494 -6.87 -13.49 -21.32
C ALA A 494 -7.54 -13.00 -22.62
N LEU A 495 -8.17 -13.90 -23.38
CA LEU A 495 -8.92 -13.56 -24.58
C LEU A 495 -10.16 -12.71 -24.27
N GLU A 496 -10.92 -13.05 -23.24
CA GLU A 496 -12.08 -12.25 -22.80
C GLU A 496 -11.64 -10.86 -22.35
N HIS A 497 -10.54 -10.75 -21.62
CA HIS A 497 -9.96 -9.47 -21.25
C HIS A 497 -9.58 -8.63 -22.48
N LEU A 498 -8.89 -9.21 -23.46
CA LEU A 498 -8.54 -8.51 -24.71
C LEU A 498 -9.77 -8.06 -25.49
N VAL A 499 -10.82 -8.87 -25.53
CA VAL A 499 -12.11 -8.50 -26.17
C VAL A 499 -12.76 -7.32 -25.46
N GLN A 500 -12.79 -7.32 -24.12
CA GLN A 500 -13.32 -6.20 -23.35
C GLN A 500 -12.47 -4.93 -23.53
N LEU A 501 -11.15 -5.10 -23.55
CA LEU A 501 -10.21 -3.99 -23.75
C LEU A 501 -10.38 -3.39 -25.16
N ALA A 502 -10.49 -4.21 -26.21
CA ALA A 502 -10.72 -3.75 -27.57
C ALA A 502 -12.03 -2.95 -27.70
N HIS A 503 -13.05 -3.32 -26.93
CA HIS A 503 -14.32 -2.62 -26.92
C HIS A 503 -14.27 -1.28 -26.15
N SER A 504 -13.51 -1.22 -25.07
CA SER A 504 -13.41 -0.03 -24.20
C SER A 504 -12.25 0.90 -24.52
N ALA A 505 -11.19 0.41 -25.15
CA ALA A 505 -9.98 1.16 -25.49
C ALA A 505 -9.34 0.63 -26.78
N PRO A 506 -10.02 0.75 -27.96
CA PRO A 506 -9.53 0.21 -29.22
C PRO A 506 -8.15 0.74 -29.63
N GLN A 507 -7.80 1.96 -29.23
CA GLN A 507 -6.49 2.56 -29.46
C GLN A 507 -5.32 1.80 -28.79
N ALA A 508 -5.58 0.95 -27.79
CA ALA A 508 -4.55 0.11 -27.18
C ALA A 508 -4.00 -0.95 -28.17
N PHE A 509 -4.72 -1.21 -29.26
CA PHE A 509 -4.33 -2.20 -30.27
C PHE A 509 -3.57 -1.61 -31.48
N VAL A 510 -3.18 -0.35 -31.43
CA VAL A 510 -2.34 0.26 -32.48
C VAL A 510 -1.06 -0.56 -32.66
N GLY A 511 -0.75 -0.94 -33.91
CA GLY A 511 0.45 -1.70 -34.25
C GLY A 511 0.45 -3.18 -33.82
N THR A 512 -0.70 -3.77 -33.41
CA THR A 512 -0.80 -5.19 -33.03
C THR A 512 -1.37 -6.10 -34.13
N ALA A 513 -1.42 -5.63 -35.36
CA ALA A 513 -1.98 -6.36 -36.50
C ALA A 513 -1.27 -7.71 -36.77
N LYS A 514 0.04 -7.79 -36.47
CA LYS A 514 0.84 -9.01 -36.64
C LYS A 514 0.38 -10.11 -35.69
N GLU A 515 0.24 -9.81 -34.43
CA GLU A 515 -0.17 -10.72 -33.37
C GLU A 515 -1.62 -11.21 -33.61
N LEU A 516 -2.50 -10.28 -33.96
CA LEU A 516 -3.89 -10.61 -34.28
C LEU A 516 -4.01 -11.50 -35.54
N ALA A 517 -3.19 -11.29 -36.56
CA ALA A 517 -3.19 -12.14 -37.75
C ALA A 517 -2.82 -13.60 -37.41
N VAL A 518 -1.92 -13.81 -36.44
CA VAL A 518 -1.59 -15.17 -35.96
C VAL A 518 -2.80 -15.81 -35.26
N LEU A 519 -3.51 -15.05 -34.42
CA LEU A 519 -4.68 -15.55 -33.68
C LEU A 519 -5.89 -15.82 -34.59
N VAL A 520 -6.11 -15.02 -35.63
CA VAL A 520 -7.17 -15.26 -36.63
C VAL A 520 -6.90 -16.54 -37.44
N ALA A 521 -5.62 -16.92 -37.60
CA ALA A 521 -5.22 -18.15 -38.27
C ALA A 521 -5.11 -19.37 -37.33
N HIS A 522 -5.47 -19.22 -36.06
CA HIS A 522 -5.36 -20.29 -35.05
C HIS A 522 -6.31 -21.47 -35.34
N ARG A 523 -6.00 -22.67 -34.79
CA ARG A 523 -6.83 -23.89 -35.00
C ARG A 523 -8.05 -23.93 -34.08
N ASP A 524 -7.99 -23.31 -32.90
CA ASP A 524 -9.06 -23.30 -31.91
C ASP A 524 -10.12 -22.25 -32.31
N ALA A 525 -11.36 -22.69 -32.43
CA ALA A 525 -12.49 -21.85 -32.80
C ALA A 525 -12.80 -20.72 -31.80
N ALA A 526 -12.55 -20.94 -30.49
CA ALA A 526 -12.74 -19.92 -29.45
C ALA A 526 -11.72 -18.79 -29.60
N VAL A 527 -10.45 -19.15 -29.85
CA VAL A 527 -9.37 -18.19 -30.11
C VAL A 527 -9.66 -17.36 -31.36
N VAL A 528 -10.06 -18.00 -32.46
CA VAL A 528 -10.43 -17.32 -33.69
C VAL A 528 -11.60 -16.38 -33.48
N THR A 529 -12.63 -16.82 -32.78
CA THR A 529 -13.82 -15.99 -32.48
C THR A 529 -13.45 -14.75 -31.68
N ALA A 530 -12.62 -14.91 -30.63
CA ALA A 530 -12.13 -13.79 -29.83
C ALA A 530 -11.26 -12.84 -30.67
N ALA A 531 -10.35 -13.38 -31.49
CA ALA A 531 -9.49 -12.57 -32.37
C ALA A 531 -10.32 -11.75 -33.39
N CYS A 532 -11.36 -12.34 -33.98
CA CYS A 532 -12.30 -11.61 -34.85
C CYS A 532 -13.07 -10.51 -34.09
N ARG A 533 -13.48 -10.74 -32.86
CA ARG A 533 -14.15 -9.73 -32.02
C ARG A 533 -13.22 -8.57 -31.69
N ILE A 534 -11.96 -8.86 -31.35
CA ILE A 534 -10.92 -7.84 -31.09
C ILE A 534 -10.68 -7.03 -32.35
N ALA A 535 -10.45 -7.71 -33.51
CA ALA A 535 -10.20 -7.06 -34.78
C ALA A 535 -11.36 -6.16 -35.23
N ALA A 536 -12.61 -6.62 -35.05
CA ALA A 536 -13.81 -5.83 -35.36
C ALA A 536 -13.95 -4.57 -34.49
N SER A 537 -13.60 -4.66 -33.20
CA SER A 537 -13.67 -3.52 -32.28
C SER A 537 -12.52 -2.52 -32.48
N ALA A 538 -11.35 -2.99 -32.88
CA ALA A 538 -10.14 -2.20 -33.07
C ALA A 538 -9.85 -1.88 -34.55
N ALA A 539 -10.74 -2.17 -35.49
CA ALA A 539 -10.52 -2.09 -36.93
C ALA A 539 -9.94 -0.76 -37.40
N THR A 540 -10.42 0.36 -36.83
CA THR A 540 -9.95 1.72 -37.16
C THR A 540 -8.55 2.06 -36.63
N CYS A 541 -8.03 1.23 -35.71
CA CYS A 541 -6.76 1.45 -35.04
C CYS A 541 -5.67 0.43 -35.45
N LEU A 542 -6.04 -0.58 -36.26
CA LEU A 542 -5.14 -1.62 -36.72
C LEU A 542 -4.33 -1.18 -37.96
N ASP A 543 -3.46 -0.19 -37.79
CA ASP A 543 -2.53 0.20 -38.84
C ASP A 543 -1.30 -0.71 -38.77
N GLY A 544 -0.92 -1.29 -39.91
CA GLY A 544 0.26 -2.17 -40.01
C GLY A 544 0.73 -2.38 -41.45
N PRO A 545 1.96 -2.89 -41.66
CA PRO A 545 2.50 -3.16 -42.99
C PRO A 545 1.60 -4.12 -43.77
N GLY A 546 1.34 -3.77 -45.03
CA GLY A 546 0.31 -4.36 -45.90
C GLY A 546 0.28 -5.90 -46.01
N ALA A 547 1.41 -6.59 -45.83
CA ALA A 547 1.48 -8.04 -45.95
C ALA A 547 0.72 -8.81 -44.84
N HIS A 548 0.77 -8.35 -43.60
CA HIS A 548 0.03 -9.00 -42.49
C HIS A 548 -1.46 -8.70 -42.55
N LYS A 549 -1.81 -7.47 -42.94
CA LYS A 549 -3.18 -7.04 -43.17
C LYS A 549 -3.83 -7.84 -44.31
N ALA A 550 -3.13 -7.99 -45.46
CA ALA A 550 -3.62 -8.76 -46.59
C ALA A 550 -3.88 -10.24 -46.18
N LYS A 551 -2.95 -10.90 -45.49
CA LYS A 551 -3.10 -12.28 -45.06
C LYS A 551 -4.24 -12.44 -44.03
N ALA A 552 -4.41 -11.50 -43.08
CA ALA A 552 -5.52 -11.49 -42.15
C ALA A 552 -6.87 -11.27 -42.89
N CYS A 553 -6.95 -10.33 -43.83
CA CYS A 553 -8.15 -10.11 -44.64
C CYS A 553 -8.55 -11.33 -45.48
N GLU A 554 -7.60 -12.01 -46.11
CA GLU A 554 -7.85 -13.28 -46.80
C GLU A 554 -8.50 -14.33 -45.88
N ARG A 555 -7.92 -14.51 -44.67
CA ARG A 555 -8.47 -15.46 -43.72
C ARG A 555 -9.84 -15.02 -43.19
N LEU A 556 -10.07 -13.74 -42.95
CA LEU A 556 -11.38 -13.20 -42.58
C LEU A 556 -12.43 -13.43 -43.67
N LYS A 557 -12.09 -13.29 -44.96
CA LYS A 557 -12.99 -13.62 -46.08
C LYS A 557 -13.42 -15.10 -46.04
N VAL A 558 -12.46 -16.01 -45.80
CA VAL A 558 -12.76 -17.45 -45.62
C VAL A 558 -13.71 -17.67 -44.43
N LEU A 559 -13.47 -17.01 -43.31
CA LEU A 559 -14.32 -17.11 -42.10
C LEU A 559 -15.74 -16.54 -42.30
N CYS A 560 -15.93 -15.60 -43.25
CA CYS A 560 -17.26 -15.11 -43.61
C CYS A 560 -18.12 -16.20 -44.28
N VAL A 561 -17.47 -17.15 -44.96
CA VAL A 561 -18.15 -18.20 -45.73
C VAL A 561 -18.19 -19.53 -44.98
N GLU A 562 -17.07 -19.93 -44.37
CA GLU A 562 -16.86 -21.26 -43.77
C GLU A 562 -16.91 -21.24 -42.22
N GLY A 563 -16.91 -20.04 -41.61
CA GLY A 563 -16.88 -19.88 -40.17
C GLY A 563 -18.22 -20.10 -39.49
N THR A 564 -18.20 -20.23 -38.16
CA THR A 564 -19.43 -20.19 -37.36
C THR A 564 -20.16 -18.86 -37.53
N ALA A 565 -21.47 -18.82 -37.23
CA ALA A 565 -22.28 -17.59 -37.34
C ALA A 565 -21.65 -16.39 -36.57
N ALA A 566 -21.04 -16.64 -35.41
CA ALA A 566 -20.35 -15.61 -34.64
C ALA A 566 -19.07 -15.16 -35.35
N GLN A 567 -18.26 -16.07 -35.89
CA GLN A 567 -17.03 -15.78 -36.62
C GLN A 567 -17.36 -15.01 -37.91
N ALA A 568 -18.31 -15.47 -38.70
CA ALA A 568 -18.76 -14.81 -39.93
C ALA A 568 -19.24 -13.36 -39.66
N LYS A 569 -20.05 -13.15 -38.62
CA LYS A 569 -20.54 -11.84 -38.22
C LYS A 569 -19.41 -10.88 -37.86
N HIS A 570 -18.44 -11.32 -37.08
CA HIS A 570 -17.34 -10.46 -36.64
C HIS A 570 -16.27 -10.27 -37.74
N ALA A 571 -16.01 -11.31 -38.56
CA ALA A 571 -15.15 -11.21 -39.72
C ALA A 571 -15.67 -10.19 -40.74
N ALA A 572 -16.98 -10.25 -41.06
CA ALA A 572 -17.62 -9.29 -41.95
C ALA A 572 -17.60 -7.83 -41.45
N ARG A 573 -17.63 -7.63 -40.12
CA ARG A 573 -17.50 -6.30 -39.51
C ARG A 573 -16.08 -5.76 -39.53
N THR A 574 -15.07 -6.62 -39.65
CA THR A 574 -13.66 -6.26 -39.68
C THR A 574 -13.20 -5.90 -41.08
N LEU A 575 -13.74 -6.61 -42.09
CA LEU A 575 -13.49 -6.34 -43.52
C LEU A 575 -14.14 -5.04 -43.95
#